data_7a9c307090f9afc267e447ea2cda2cfa
#
_entry.id   7a9c307090f9afc267e447ea2cda2cfa
#
_cell.length_a   1.000
_cell.length_b   1.000
_cell.length_c   1.000
_cell.angle_alpha   90.00
_cell.angle_beta   90.00
_cell.angle_gamma   90.00
#
_symmetry.space_group_name_H-M   'P 1'
#
loop_
_entity.id
_entity.type
_entity.pdbx_description
1 polymer ?
#
loop_
_entity_poly.entity_id
_entity_poly.type
_entity_poly.pdbx_seq_one_letter_code
_entity_poly.pdbx_strand_id
1 'polypeptide(L)'
;MEPQKKNFKIVTDKKSARVILPNMLTLIGVCIGLTSIRFALDGRFELAIIAIIFAALIDGLDGRIARLIKGTSKVGKELDSLTDMISFGVAPAFIMFFWKLNALGRFGWLLCLIYVICVALRLARFNVNSNHEPSWRDNFFEGVPSPAGGILVLTPLIISLSGFDLYQLNYDIIVPVFFIGTSFLLISKFPTYSFKKIVIPRRTTIFLLFGIILFFGLLLV
;
A
#
# COMPACT_ATOMS: atom_id res chain seq x y z
N MET A 1 -37.92 -22.30 -35.32
CA MET A 1 -36.94 -21.97 -34.25
C MET A 1 -35.98 -20.95 -34.82
N GLU A 2 -36.22 -19.65 -34.54
CA GLU A 2 -35.31 -18.58 -34.94
C GLU A 2 -34.14 -18.49 -33.97
N PRO A 3 -32.92 -18.29 -34.44
CA PRO A 3 -31.79 -18.14 -33.56
C PRO A 3 -31.81 -16.72 -32.91
N GLN A 4 -31.95 -16.64 -31.58
CA GLN A 4 -31.80 -15.41 -30.82
C GLN A 4 -30.39 -14.83 -31.03
N LYS A 5 -30.29 -13.75 -31.79
CA LYS A 5 -29.10 -12.88 -31.83
C LYS A 5 -28.83 -12.32 -30.45
N LYS A 6 -27.86 -12.87 -29.75
CA LYS A 6 -27.24 -12.25 -28.58
C LYS A 6 -26.54 -10.95 -29.03
N ASN A 7 -27.25 -9.83 -28.91
CA ASN A 7 -26.63 -8.51 -29.04
C ASN A 7 -25.63 -8.35 -27.89
N PHE A 8 -24.36 -8.48 -28.18
CA PHE A 8 -23.29 -7.97 -27.31
C PHE A 8 -23.43 -6.44 -27.27
N LYS A 9 -24.19 -5.92 -26.31
CA LYS A 9 -24.14 -4.50 -25.97
C LYS A 9 -22.78 -4.28 -25.34
N ILE A 10 -21.85 -3.65 -26.06
CA ILE A 10 -20.69 -2.97 -25.48
C ILE A 10 -21.30 -1.86 -24.63
N VAL A 11 -21.43 -2.12 -23.33
CA VAL A 11 -21.99 -1.18 -22.36
C VAL A 11 -20.95 -0.10 -22.16
N THR A 12 -20.95 0.90 -23.01
CA THR A 12 -20.35 2.23 -22.78
C THR A 12 -21.25 3.03 -21.83
N ASP A 13 -21.54 2.45 -20.68
CA ASP A 13 -22.31 3.16 -19.67
C ASP A 13 -21.34 4.08 -18.90
N LYS A 14 -21.70 5.37 -18.78
CA LYS A 14 -20.94 6.36 -18.00
C LYS A 14 -20.66 5.89 -16.55
N LYS A 15 -21.46 4.97 -16.03
CA LYS A 15 -21.20 4.27 -14.76
C LYS A 15 -19.97 3.35 -14.82
N SER A 16 -19.75 2.64 -15.94
CA SER A 16 -18.62 1.73 -16.10
C SER A 16 -17.29 2.49 -16.10
N ALA A 17 -17.20 3.60 -16.82
CA ALA A 17 -15.99 4.43 -16.88
C ALA A 17 -15.60 5.02 -15.50
N ARG A 18 -16.56 5.34 -14.63
CA ARG A 18 -16.31 5.86 -13.28
C ARG A 18 -15.71 4.81 -12.34
N VAL A 19 -15.94 3.54 -12.57
CA VAL A 19 -15.37 2.45 -11.78
C VAL A 19 -14.00 2.03 -12.33
N ILE A 20 -13.80 2.11 -13.65
CA ILE A 20 -12.56 1.70 -14.30
C ILE A 20 -11.39 2.58 -13.87
N LEU A 21 -11.55 3.90 -13.81
CA LEU A 21 -10.46 4.83 -13.51
C LEU A 21 -9.77 4.57 -12.16
N PRO A 22 -10.49 4.44 -11.02
CA PRO A 22 -9.84 4.10 -9.75
C PRO A 22 -9.15 2.74 -9.81
N ASN A 23 -9.82 1.71 -10.37
CA ASN A 23 -9.24 0.38 -10.46
C ASN A 23 -7.94 0.35 -11.28
N MET A 24 -7.83 1.18 -12.32
CA MET A 24 -6.58 1.30 -13.09
C MET A 24 -5.47 1.92 -12.26
N LEU A 25 -5.76 2.93 -11.42
CA LEU A 25 -4.79 3.53 -10.51
C LEU A 25 -4.30 2.51 -9.46
N THR A 26 -5.21 1.73 -8.91
CA THR A 26 -4.89 0.64 -7.98
C THR A 26 -3.94 -0.38 -8.63
N LEU A 27 -4.22 -0.79 -9.88
CA LEU A 27 -3.34 -1.70 -10.64
C LEU A 27 -1.95 -1.10 -10.90
N ILE A 28 -1.87 0.20 -11.18
CA ILE A 28 -0.58 0.91 -11.29
C ILE A 28 0.17 0.83 -9.96
N GLY A 29 -0.51 1.00 -8.82
CA GLY A 29 0.06 0.82 -7.50
C GLY A 29 0.72 -0.56 -7.30
N VAL A 30 0.06 -1.65 -7.73
CA VAL A 30 0.64 -3.01 -7.72
C VAL A 30 1.92 -3.07 -8.56
N CYS A 31 1.89 -2.53 -9.78
CA CYS A 31 3.05 -2.55 -10.66
C CYS A 31 4.25 -1.84 -10.03
N ILE A 32 4.01 -0.71 -9.36
CA ILE A 32 5.06 0.04 -8.65
C ILE A 32 5.57 -0.74 -7.44
N GLY A 33 4.66 -1.33 -6.64
CA GLY A 33 5.02 -2.18 -5.51
C GLY A 33 5.90 -3.36 -5.93
N LEU A 34 5.55 -4.07 -7.01
CA LEU A 34 6.37 -5.14 -7.58
C LEU A 34 7.71 -4.63 -8.14
N THR A 35 7.70 -3.45 -8.77
CA THR A 35 8.93 -2.84 -9.29
C THR A 35 9.90 -2.48 -8.16
N SER A 36 9.40 -2.13 -6.97
CA SER A 36 10.24 -1.88 -5.80
C SER A 36 11.03 -3.12 -5.38
N ILE A 37 10.43 -4.31 -5.47
CA ILE A 37 11.13 -5.59 -5.22
C ILE A 37 12.25 -5.77 -6.25
N ARG A 38 12.01 -5.45 -7.51
CA ARG A 38 13.01 -5.52 -8.57
C ARG A 38 14.20 -4.61 -8.26
N PHE A 39 13.95 -3.35 -7.85
CA PHE A 39 15.03 -2.44 -7.45
C PHE A 39 15.83 -2.97 -6.26
N ALA A 40 15.19 -3.62 -5.29
CA ALA A 40 15.88 -4.22 -4.15
C ALA A 40 16.76 -5.41 -4.58
N LEU A 41 16.31 -6.24 -5.52
CA LEU A 41 17.10 -7.33 -6.12
C LEU A 41 18.34 -6.81 -6.85
N ASP A 42 18.22 -5.66 -7.51
CA ASP A 42 19.31 -5.00 -8.22
C ASP A 42 20.24 -4.20 -7.24
N GLY A 43 19.99 -4.28 -5.91
CA GLY A 43 20.76 -3.56 -4.88
C GLY A 43 20.45 -2.06 -4.79
N ARG A 44 19.46 -1.55 -5.53
CA ARG A 44 19.08 -0.13 -5.59
C ARG A 44 18.02 0.19 -4.55
N PHE A 45 18.40 0.13 -3.26
CA PHE A 45 17.46 0.26 -2.14
C PHE A 45 16.81 1.64 -2.04
N GLU A 46 17.50 2.70 -2.43
CA GLU A 46 16.93 4.06 -2.48
C GLU A 46 15.72 4.12 -3.40
N LEU A 47 15.84 3.57 -4.61
CA LEU A 47 14.73 3.53 -5.56
C LEU A 47 13.61 2.60 -5.11
N ALA A 48 13.95 1.52 -4.42
CA ALA A 48 12.95 0.63 -3.84
C ALA A 48 12.07 1.36 -2.81
N ILE A 49 12.67 2.16 -1.91
CA ILE A 49 11.94 2.99 -0.94
C ILE A 49 11.09 4.04 -1.65
N ILE A 50 11.68 4.76 -2.60
CA ILE A 50 10.95 5.78 -3.38
C ILE A 50 9.73 5.15 -4.05
N ALA A 51 9.86 3.95 -4.65
CA ALA A 51 8.75 3.24 -5.28
C ALA A 51 7.64 2.90 -4.27
N ILE A 52 7.98 2.45 -3.05
CA ILE A 52 6.97 2.19 -1.99
C ILE A 52 6.25 3.47 -1.57
N ILE A 53 6.97 4.59 -1.43
CA ILE A 53 6.37 5.90 -1.11
C ILE A 53 5.40 6.32 -2.23
N PHE A 54 5.79 6.13 -3.50
CA PHE A 54 4.90 6.40 -4.63
C PHE A 54 3.68 5.49 -4.66
N ALA A 55 3.84 4.19 -4.36
CA ALA A 55 2.71 3.27 -4.23
C ALA A 55 1.73 3.77 -3.15
N ALA A 56 2.23 4.25 -1.99
CA ALA A 56 1.40 4.79 -0.93
C ALA A 56 0.68 6.10 -1.32
N LEU A 57 1.31 6.95 -2.14
CA LEU A 57 0.67 8.16 -2.65
C LEU A 57 -0.47 7.82 -3.63
N ILE A 58 -0.25 6.85 -4.52
CA ILE A 58 -1.26 6.41 -5.49
C ILE A 58 -2.43 5.76 -4.78
N ASP A 59 -2.19 4.88 -3.81
CA ASP A 59 -3.20 4.27 -2.96
C ASP A 59 -4.08 5.32 -2.24
N GLY A 60 -3.44 6.34 -1.65
CA GLY A 60 -4.18 7.46 -1.06
C GLY A 60 -5.02 8.26 -2.06
N LEU A 61 -4.64 8.29 -3.34
CA LEU A 61 -5.32 9.01 -4.40
C LEU A 61 -6.48 8.22 -5.00
N ASP A 62 -6.32 6.93 -5.29
CA ASP A 62 -7.35 6.11 -5.94
C ASP A 62 -8.61 6.00 -5.07
N GLY A 63 -8.45 5.80 -3.75
CA GLY A 63 -9.55 5.83 -2.80
C GLY A 63 -10.25 7.18 -2.71
N ARG A 64 -9.52 8.30 -2.89
CA ARG A 64 -10.13 9.64 -2.95
C ARG A 64 -10.87 9.88 -4.26
N ILE A 65 -10.26 9.50 -5.38
CA ILE A 65 -10.86 9.61 -6.71
C ILE A 65 -12.15 8.79 -6.77
N ALA A 66 -12.11 7.53 -6.30
CA ALA A 66 -13.30 6.65 -6.25
C ALA A 66 -14.48 7.31 -5.52
N ARG A 67 -14.21 7.97 -4.40
CA ARG A 67 -15.23 8.72 -3.62
C ARG A 67 -15.72 9.96 -4.34
N LEU A 68 -14.83 10.75 -4.96
CA LEU A 68 -15.16 11.98 -5.67
C LEU A 68 -16.06 11.75 -6.89
N ILE A 69 -15.80 10.67 -7.64
CA ILE A 69 -16.57 10.34 -8.86
C ILE A 69 -17.74 9.39 -8.58
N LYS A 70 -17.96 9.03 -7.30
CA LYS A 70 -18.97 8.03 -6.88
C LYS A 70 -18.82 6.70 -7.63
N GLY A 71 -17.57 6.29 -7.86
CA GLY A 71 -17.17 5.10 -8.63
C GLY A 71 -16.75 3.93 -7.74
N THR A 72 -17.19 3.89 -6.48
CA THR A 72 -16.88 2.78 -5.57
C THR A 72 -17.58 1.49 -6.01
N SER A 73 -16.86 0.38 -6.06
CA SER A 73 -17.39 -0.95 -6.35
C SER A 73 -16.88 -1.99 -5.36
N LYS A 74 -17.61 -3.09 -5.21
CA LYS A 74 -17.15 -4.21 -4.37
C LYS A 74 -15.82 -4.77 -4.89
N VAL A 75 -15.70 -4.95 -6.20
CA VAL A 75 -14.46 -5.43 -6.85
C VAL A 75 -13.30 -4.46 -6.61
N GLY A 76 -13.55 -3.13 -6.72
CA GLY A 76 -12.51 -2.12 -6.46
C GLY A 76 -11.99 -2.18 -5.02
N LYS A 77 -12.87 -2.41 -4.04
CA LYS A 77 -12.47 -2.54 -2.63
C LYS A 77 -11.60 -3.78 -2.37
N GLU A 78 -11.94 -4.92 -2.98
CA GLU A 78 -11.11 -6.13 -2.86
C GLU A 78 -9.77 -5.96 -3.58
N LEU A 79 -9.77 -5.32 -4.76
CA LEU A 79 -8.56 -5.02 -5.51
C LEU A 79 -7.62 -4.10 -4.72
N ASP A 80 -8.14 -3.07 -4.06
CA ASP A 80 -7.43 -2.16 -3.15
C ASP A 80 -6.71 -2.94 -2.04
N SER A 81 -7.43 -3.85 -1.36
CA SER A 81 -6.85 -4.69 -0.31
C SER A 81 -5.75 -5.63 -0.82
N LEU A 82 -5.91 -6.19 -2.03
CA LEU A 82 -4.87 -7.03 -2.64
C LEU A 82 -3.63 -6.20 -3.01
N THR A 83 -3.85 -4.99 -3.50
CA THR A 83 -2.76 -4.03 -3.79
C THR A 83 -2.00 -3.65 -2.54
N ASP A 84 -2.72 -3.32 -1.47
CA ASP A 84 -2.15 -3.02 -0.15
C ASP A 84 -1.27 -4.17 0.37
N MET A 85 -1.77 -5.39 0.26
CA MET A 85 -1.03 -6.58 0.69
C MET A 85 0.30 -6.73 -0.07
N ILE A 86 0.29 -6.50 -1.38
CA ILE A 86 1.50 -6.61 -2.22
C ILE A 86 2.44 -5.44 -1.94
N SER A 87 1.95 -4.20 -2.01
CA SER A 87 2.78 -3.00 -1.96
C SER A 87 3.30 -2.67 -0.56
N PHE A 88 2.54 -2.99 0.50
CA PHE A 88 2.89 -2.65 1.89
C PHE A 88 3.12 -3.85 2.79
N GLY A 89 2.79 -5.06 2.33
CA GLY A 89 3.11 -6.31 3.02
C GLY A 89 4.31 -6.99 2.38
N VAL A 90 4.13 -7.50 1.17
CA VAL A 90 5.11 -8.34 0.49
C VAL A 90 6.36 -7.54 0.08
N ALA A 91 6.18 -6.40 -0.58
CA ALA A 91 7.29 -5.63 -1.11
C ALA A 91 8.26 -5.12 -0.02
N PRO A 92 7.82 -4.48 1.08
CA PRO A 92 8.72 -4.08 2.16
C PRO A 92 9.42 -5.27 2.83
N ALA A 93 8.74 -6.41 3.00
CA ALA A 93 9.34 -7.62 3.55
C ALA A 93 10.49 -8.12 2.68
N PHE A 94 10.32 -8.17 1.35
CA PHE A 94 11.37 -8.57 0.42
C PHE A 94 12.52 -7.57 0.35
N ILE A 95 12.24 -6.25 0.35
CA ILE A 95 13.27 -5.21 0.37
C ILE A 95 14.19 -5.41 1.58
N MET A 96 13.60 -5.57 2.77
CA MET A 96 14.36 -5.77 4.01
C MET A 96 15.05 -7.13 4.08
N PHE A 97 14.44 -8.16 3.46
CA PHE A 97 15.08 -9.47 3.34
C PHE A 97 16.35 -9.39 2.51
N PHE A 98 16.32 -8.76 1.34
CA PHE A 98 17.50 -8.61 0.50
C PHE A 98 18.54 -7.67 1.10
N TRP A 99 18.12 -6.66 1.88
CA TRP A 99 19.06 -5.74 2.51
C TRP A 99 19.81 -6.35 3.68
N LYS A 100 19.12 -6.97 4.65
CA LYS A 100 19.76 -7.41 5.90
C LYS A 100 19.26 -8.76 6.43
N LEU A 101 17.96 -9.08 6.32
CA LEU A 101 17.40 -10.26 6.97
C LEU A 101 17.90 -11.57 6.36
N ASN A 102 18.40 -11.57 5.12
CA ASN A 102 18.99 -12.74 4.50
C ASN A 102 20.21 -13.27 5.30
N ALA A 103 20.96 -12.39 5.97
CA ALA A 103 22.08 -12.77 6.84
C ALA A 103 21.65 -13.66 8.02
N LEU A 104 20.39 -13.53 8.49
CA LEU A 104 19.79 -14.35 9.55
C LEU A 104 19.27 -15.70 9.03
N GLY A 105 19.41 -16.00 7.75
CA GLY A 105 18.99 -17.26 7.12
C GLY A 105 17.50 -17.54 7.33
N ARG A 106 17.18 -18.72 7.88
CA ARG A 106 15.79 -19.17 8.08
C ARG A 106 14.99 -18.27 9.02
N PHE A 107 15.63 -17.68 10.02
CA PHE A 107 15.00 -16.76 10.95
C PHE A 107 14.56 -15.46 10.25
N GLY A 108 15.39 -14.89 9.39
CA GLY A 108 15.03 -13.71 8.62
C GLY A 108 13.82 -13.95 7.72
N TRP A 109 13.76 -15.11 7.08
CA TRP A 109 12.61 -15.52 6.28
C TRP A 109 11.33 -15.66 7.12
N LEU A 110 11.43 -16.29 8.29
CA LEU A 110 10.28 -16.43 9.21
C LEU A 110 9.71 -15.08 9.65
N LEU A 111 10.58 -14.09 9.93
CA LEU A 111 10.14 -12.73 10.26
C LEU A 111 9.36 -12.08 9.10
N CYS A 112 9.84 -12.24 7.86
CA CYS A 112 9.12 -11.76 6.68
C CYS A 112 7.72 -12.40 6.56
N LEU A 113 7.62 -13.72 6.75
CA LEU A 113 6.35 -14.42 6.70
C LEU A 113 5.38 -13.94 7.78
N ILE A 114 5.84 -13.79 9.02
CA ILE A 114 5.02 -13.29 10.14
C ILE A 114 4.49 -11.89 9.80
N TYR A 115 5.33 -10.99 9.31
CA TYR A 115 4.93 -9.65 8.94
C TYR A 115 3.85 -9.64 7.85
N VAL A 116 4.05 -10.40 6.76
CA VAL A 116 3.09 -10.50 5.66
C VAL A 116 1.74 -11.06 6.14
N ILE A 117 1.77 -12.09 7.00
CA ILE A 117 0.56 -12.67 7.61
C ILE A 117 -0.16 -11.61 8.46
N CYS A 118 0.57 -10.81 9.25
CA CYS A 118 -0.01 -9.75 10.07
C CYS A 118 -0.70 -8.67 9.21
N VAL A 119 -0.09 -8.28 8.08
CA VAL A 119 -0.70 -7.36 7.11
C VAL A 119 -1.97 -7.97 6.52
N ALA A 120 -1.94 -9.23 6.09
CA ALA A 120 -3.10 -9.94 5.53
C ALA A 120 -4.26 -10.01 6.53
N LEU A 121 -3.98 -10.41 7.78
CA LEU A 121 -5.00 -10.48 8.84
C LEU A 121 -5.61 -9.12 9.16
N ARG A 122 -4.78 -8.07 9.17
CA ARG A 122 -5.25 -6.69 9.34
C ARG A 122 -6.22 -6.28 8.24
N LEU A 123 -5.85 -6.50 6.96
CA LEU A 123 -6.69 -6.16 5.82
C LEU A 123 -8.00 -6.96 5.81
N ALA A 124 -7.94 -8.25 6.11
CA ALA A 124 -9.12 -9.10 6.24
C ALA A 124 -10.08 -8.57 7.34
N ARG A 125 -9.54 -8.21 8.52
CA ARG A 125 -10.34 -7.62 9.61
C ARG A 125 -10.98 -6.30 9.18
N PHE A 126 -10.23 -5.42 8.51
CA PHE A 126 -10.75 -4.15 8.02
C PHE A 126 -11.90 -4.35 7.03
N ASN A 127 -11.79 -5.31 6.11
CA ASN A 127 -12.83 -5.60 5.12
C ASN A 127 -14.11 -6.12 5.77
N VAL A 128 -13.99 -6.99 6.77
CA VAL A 128 -15.16 -7.50 7.51
C VAL A 128 -15.85 -6.37 8.29
N ASN A 129 -15.08 -5.55 9.01
CA ASN A 129 -15.65 -4.47 9.85
C ASN A 129 -16.26 -3.33 9.01
N SER A 130 -15.80 -3.10 7.78
CA SER A 130 -16.32 -2.01 6.93
C SER A 130 -17.74 -2.24 6.40
N ASN A 131 -18.35 -3.39 6.65
CA ASN A 131 -19.72 -3.73 6.26
C ASN A 131 -20.75 -3.47 7.39
N HIS A 132 -20.32 -3.01 8.58
CA HIS A 132 -21.21 -2.66 9.68
C HIS A 132 -21.72 -1.22 9.59
N GLU A 133 -22.86 -0.94 10.24
CA GLU A 133 -23.44 0.41 10.30
C GLU A 133 -22.49 1.41 10.99
N PRO A 134 -22.50 2.69 10.55
CA PRO A 134 -21.60 3.72 11.09
C PRO A 134 -21.77 3.87 12.61
N SER A 135 -20.67 3.66 13.36
CA SER A 135 -20.61 3.85 14.81
C SER A 135 -19.63 4.99 15.13
N TRP A 136 -19.76 5.61 16.35
CA TRP A 136 -18.79 6.60 16.83
C TRP A 136 -17.34 6.08 16.86
N ARG A 137 -17.15 4.74 16.88
CA ARG A 137 -15.86 4.05 16.77
C ARG A 137 -15.17 4.22 15.40
N ASP A 138 -15.91 4.55 14.34
CA ASP A 138 -15.37 4.75 12.98
C ASP A 138 -14.46 5.97 12.85
N ASN A 139 -14.36 6.81 13.90
CA ASN A 139 -13.42 7.91 13.96
C ASN A 139 -11.97 7.47 14.29
N PHE A 140 -11.77 6.22 14.70
CA PHE A 140 -10.48 5.66 15.05
C PHE A 140 -10.19 4.46 14.17
N PHE A 141 -8.94 4.34 13.69
CA PHE A 141 -8.47 3.09 13.09
C PHE A 141 -8.11 2.10 14.21
N GLU A 142 -8.53 0.86 14.07
CA GLU A 142 -8.00 -0.23 14.88
C GLU A 142 -6.65 -0.65 14.31
N GLY A 143 -5.55 -0.38 15.03
CA GLY A 143 -4.18 -0.68 14.62
C GLY A 143 -3.59 0.32 13.61
N VAL A 144 -2.37 0.04 13.15
CA VAL A 144 -1.64 0.91 12.20
C VAL A 144 -2.12 0.65 10.76
N PRO A 145 -2.35 1.67 9.90
CA PRO A 145 -2.68 1.49 8.48
C PRO A 145 -1.60 0.72 7.71
N SER A 146 -1.97 -0.10 6.68
CA SER A 146 -1.01 -0.89 5.89
C SER A 146 0.12 -0.06 5.30
N PRO A 147 -0.13 1.11 4.66
CA PRO A 147 0.94 1.94 4.15
C PRO A 147 1.90 2.42 5.25
N ALA A 148 1.37 2.79 6.43
CA ALA A 148 2.21 3.19 7.55
C ALA A 148 3.03 2.01 8.11
N GLY A 149 2.47 0.80 8.16
CA GLY A 149 3.19 -0.42 8.53
C GLY A 149 4.35 -0.71 7.58
N GLY A 150 4.13 -0.57 6.26
CA GLY A 150 5.18 -0.72 5.26
C GLY A 150 6.33 0.28 5.43
N ILE A 151 6.02 1.55 5.71
CA ILE A 151 7.03 2.58 5.97
C ILE A 151 7.76 2.31 7.30
N LEU A 152 7.04 1.91 8.34
CA LEU A 152 7.64 1.60 9.65
C LEU A 152 8.66 0.46 9.55
N VAL A 153 8.35 -0.60 8.80
CA VAL A 153 9.28 -1.72 8.64
C VAL A 153 10.52 -1.33 7.82
N LEU A 154 10.39 -0.35 6.92
CA LEU A 154 11.50 0.20 6.13
C LEU A 154 12.32 1.27 6.89
N THR A 155 11.87 1.73 8.05
CA THR A 155 12.53 2.81 8.81
C THR A 155 14.02 2.54 9.08
N PRO A 156 14.48 1.33 9.50
CA PRO A 156 15.91 1.09 9.68
C PRO A 156 16.73 1.29 8.40
N LEU A 157 16.20 0.89 7.26
CA LEU A 157 16.83 1.08 5.96
C LEU A 157 16.88 2.58 5.58
N ILE A 158 15.77 3.32 5.81
CA ILE A 158 15.70 4.77 5.55
C ILE A 158 16.75 5.51 6.39
N ILE A 159 16.89 5.16 7.68
CA ILE A 159 17.90 5.75 8.57
C ILE A 159 19.32 5.44 8.06
N SER A 160 19.57 4.19 7.65
CA SER A 160 20.87 3.80 7.11
C SER A 160 21.26 4.59 5.85
N LEU A 161 20.29 4.87 4.96
CA LEU A 161 20.55 5.61 3.72
C LEU A 161 20.63 7.14 3.93
N SER A 162 20.06 7.65 5.01
CA SER A 162 20.08 9.10 5.28
C SER A 162 21.44 9.65 5.72
N GLY A 163 22.43 8.78 5.94
CA GLY A 163 23.76 9.17 6.42
C GLY A 163 23.77 9.69 7.86
N PHE A 164 22.64 9.63 8.57
CA PHE A 164 22.59 9.84 10.01
C PHE A 164 23.21 8.60 10.70
N ASP A 165 24.54 8.51 10.69
CA ASP A 165 25.30 7.58 11.51
C ASP A 165 25.16 7.99 13.00
N LEU A 166 23.96 7.88 13.53
CA LEU A 166 23.69 7.90 14.95
C LEU A 166 24.30 6.62 15.54
N TYR A 167 25.59 6.68 15.93
CA TYR A 167 26.28 5.64 16.67
C TYR A 167 26.07 4.24 16.08
N GLN A 168 27.13 3.55 15.71
CA GLN A 168 27.25 2.12 15.36
C GLN A 168 25.99 1.28 15.67
N LEU A 169 24.84 1.61 15.00
CA LEU A 169 23.59 0.92 15.21
C LEU A 169 23.76 -0.52 14.69
N ASN A 170 23.59 -1.47 15.56
CA ASN A 170 23.63 -2.87 15.17
C ASN A 170 22.32 -3.23 14.43
N TYR A 171 22.32 -3.04 13.10
CA TYR A 171 21.15 -3.31 12.25
C TYR A 171 20.73 -4.78 12.30
N ASP A 172 21.60 -5.71 12.68
CA ASP A 172 21.28 -7.13 12.79
C ASP A 172 20.29 -7.40 13.95
N ILE A 173 20.26 -6.51 14.97
CA ILE A 173 19.31 -6.57 16.08
C ILE A 173 18.11 -5.65 15.83
N ILE A 174 18.37 -4.45 15.30
CA ILE A 174 17.33 -3.41 15.11
C ILE A 174 16.28 -3.86 14.10
N VAL A 175 16.70 -4.45 12.98
CA VAL A 175 15.76 -4.87 11.92
C VAL A 175 14.77 -5.92 12.42
N PRO A 176 15.17 -7.04 13.06
CA PRO A 176 14.23 -7.98 13.65
C PRO A 176 13.29 -7.36 14.68
N VAL A 177 13.78 -6.47 15.54
CA VAL A 177 12.96 -5.76 16.53
C VAL A 177 11.87 -4.90 15.84
N PHE A 178 12.24 -4.17 14.78
CA PHE A 178 11.26 -3.40 13.99
C PHE A 178 10.22 -4.30 13.32
N PHE A 179 10.62 -5.47 12.79
CA PHE A 179 9.68 -6.44 12.21
C PHE A 179 8.69 -6.97 13.23
N ILE A 180 9.15 -7.38 14.41
CA ILE A 180 8.29 -7.87 15.49
C ILE A 180 7.38 -6.74 16.00
N GLY A 181 7.93 -5.56 16.24
CA GLY A 181 7.19 -4.40 16.74
C GLY A 181 6.09 -3.96 15.76
N THR A 182 6.41 -3.83 14.47
CA THR A 182 5.42 -3.46 13.45
C THR A 182 4.37 -4.53 13.24
N SER A 183 4.74 -5.82 13.28
CA SER A 183 3.79 -6.93 13.20
C SER A 183 2.80 -6.91 14.36
N PHE A 184 3.29 -6.65 15.57
CA PHE A 184 2.44 -6.49 16.75
C PHE A 184 1.51 -5.28 16.63
N LEU A 185 2.00 -4.13 16.17
CA LEU A 185 1.22 -2.91 15.97
C LEU A 185 0.12 -3.09 14.91
N LEU A 186 0.38 -3.85 13.85
CA LEU A 186 -0.60 -4.15 12.80
C LEU A 186 -1.79 -4.97 13.32
N ILE A 187 -1.54 -5.94 14.20
CA ILE A 187 -2.59 -6.81 14.78
C ILE A 187 -3.27 -6.13 15.98
N SER A 188 -2.57 -5.22 16.67
CA SER A 188 -3.08 -4.58 17.88
C SER A 188 -4.38 -3.84 17.62
N LYS A 189 -5.24 -3.76 18.64
CA LYS A 189 -6.48 -2.97 18.61
C LYS A 189 -6.29 -1.56 19.17
N PHE A 190 -5.04 -1.07 19.24
CA PHE A 190 -4.81 0.29 19.71
C PHE A 190 -5.51 1.29 18.78
N PRO A 191 -6.34 2.19 19.32
CA PRO A 191 -7.00 3.21 18.53
C PRO A 191 -5.95 4.20 18.01
N THR A 192 -5.64 4.13 16.72
CA THR A 192 -4.78 5.13 16.07
C THR A 192 -5.63 6.25 15.50
N TYR A 193 -5.12 7.49 15.62
CA TYR A 193 -5.86 8.67 15.17
C TYR A 193 -6.08 8.62 13.66
N SER A 194 -7.34 8.69 13.25
CA SER A 194 -7.73 8.68 11.84
C SER A 194 -7.62 10.09 11.26
N PHE A 195 -6.70 10.29 10.30
CA PHE A 195 -6.59 11.52 9.51
C PHE A 195 -7.75 11.70 8.49
N LYS A 196 -8.81 10.89 8.58
CA LYS A 196 -9.98 10.98 7.67
C LYS A 196 -10.67 12.35 7.66
N LYS A 197 -10.49 13.16 8.71
CA LYS A 197 -11.07 14.51 8.82
C LYS A 197 -10.28 15.59 8.11
N ILE A 198 -9.09 15.32 7.57
CA ILE A 198 -8.37 16.30 6.77
C ILE A 198 -9.04 16.38 5.40
N VAL A 199 -9.91 17.37 5.27
CA VAL A 199 -10.56 17.71 4.00
C VAL A 199 -9.53 18.40 3.11
N ILE A 200 -8.85 17.63 2.27
CA ILE A 200 -7.98 18.24 1.24
C ILE A 200 -8.90 18.78 0.13
N PRO A 201 -8.81 20.06 -0.22
CA PRO A 201 -9.65 20.65 -1.25
C PRO A 201 -9.42 19.97 -2.60
N ARG A 202 -10.49 19.88 -3.42
CA ARG A 202 -10.46 19.22 -4.75
C ARG A 202 -9.30 19.70 -5.64
N ARG A 203 -8.94 20.99 -5.55
CA ARG A 203 -7.83 21.56 -6.31
C ARG A 203 -6.50 20.87 -6.00
N THR A 204 -6.17 20.64 -4.73
CA THR A 204 -4.92 19.99 -4.30
C THR A 204 -4.82 18.55 -4.79
N THR A 205 -5.94 17.80 -4.81
CA THR A 205 -5.97 16.42 -5.34
C THR A 205 -5.66 16.39 -6.84
N ILE A 206 -6.16 17.36 -7.61
CA ILE A 206 -5.91 17.47 -9.05
C ILE A 206 -4.44 17.83 -9.31
N PHE A 207 -3.87 18.78 -8.55
CA PHE A 207 -2.45 19.15 -8.66
C PHE A 207 -1.50 17.99 -8.30
N LEU A 208 -1.83 17.21 -7.27
CA LEU A 208 -1.08 16.01 -6.89
C LEU A 208 -1.10 14.95 -8.00
N LEU A 209 -2.26 14.72 -8.60
CA LEU A 209 -2.42 13.78 -9.72
C LEU A 209 -1.62 14.24 -10.95
N PHE A 210 -1.66 15.53 -11.26
CA PHE A 210 -0.89 16.12 -12.35
C PHE A 210 0.63 16.02 -12.10
N GLY A 211 1.06 16.26 -10.84
CA GLY A 211 2.47 16.11 -10.43
C GLY A 211 2.98 14.68 -10.57
N ILE A 212 2.16 13.69 -10.21
CA ILE A 212 2.51 12.27 -10.36
C ILE A 212 2.63 11.89 -11.84
N ILE A 213 1.66 12.30 -12.69
CA ILE A 213 1.70 12.02 -14.11
C ILE A 213 2.94 12.67 -14.76
N LEU A 214 3.24 13.93 -14.40
CA LEU A 214 4.41 14.65 -14.89
C LEU A 214 5.72 13.97 -14.46
N PHE A 215 5.80 13.53 -13.23
CA PHE A 215 6.97 12.82 -12.70
C PHE A 215 7.21 11.49 -13.43
N PHE A 216 6.17 10.70 -13.66
CA PHE A 216 6.28 9.47 -14.45
C PHE A 216 6.60 9.75 -15.91
N GLY A 217 6.06 10.81 -16.49
CA GLY A 217 6.41 11.25 -17.83
C GLY A 217 7.90 11.61 -17.96
N LEU A 218 8.49 12.27 -16.94
CA LEU A 218 9.91 12.60 -16.88
C LEU A 218 10.82 11.39 -16.61
N LEU A 219 10.32 10.35 -15.95
CA LEU A 219 11.08 9.11 -15.68
C LEU A 219 11.16 8.17 -16.89
N LEU A 220 10.25 8.34 -17.85
CA LEU A 220 10.17 7.55 -19.09
C LEU A 220 10.93 8.17 -20.26
N VAL A 221 11.40 9.41 -20.12
CA VAL A 221 12.26 10.13 -21.06
C VAL A 221 13.71 10.10 -20.60
#